data_7deac5ea1414a64a7cd749c7b71d4201
#
_entry.id   7deac5ea1414a64a7cd749c7b71d4201
#
_cell.length_a   1.000
_cell.length_b   1.000
_cell.length_c   1.000
_cell.angle_alpha   90.00
_cell.angle_beta   90.00
_cell.angle_gamma   90.00
#
_symmetry.space_group_name_H-M   'P 1'
#
loop_
_entity.id
_entity.type
_entity.pdbx_description
1 polymer ?
#
loop_
_entity_poly.entity_id
_entity_poly.type
_entity_poly.pdbx_seq_one_letter_code
_entity_poly.pdbx_strand_id
1 'polypeptide(L)'
;MTYIPLFGLNIKDTTLDEAGASIVADAKKNNRCKVFFLNAHCVNVAANNANYLQALQDQALLYADGSGMRYAAKMAGFWLRDNVNGTDLFPIICREAAREQVSLGLLGARPGIAQQCADNMKKQF
;
A
#
# COMPACT_ATOMS: atom_id res chain seq x y z
N MET A 1 12.57 8.77 -6.70
CA MET A 1 11.47 7.81 -6.53
C MET A 1 11.26 7.07 -7.82
N THR A 2 11.39 5.76 -7.79
CA THR A 2 11.33 4.95 -8.99
C THR A 2 9.93 4.36 -9.16
N TYR A 3 9.39 4.45 -10.36
CA TYR A 3 8.16 3.79 -10.75
C TYR A 3 8.45 2.75 -11.81
N ILE A 4 7.78 1.62 -11.71
CA ILE A 4 7.90 0.52 -12.65
C ILE A 4 6.60 0.42 -13.44
N PRO A 5 6.63 0.54 -14.77
CA PRO A 5 5.44 0.39 -15.60
C PRO A 5 5.11 -1.10 -15.78
N LEU A 6 3.95 -1.51 -15.28
CA LEU A 6 3.41 -2.86 -15.44
C LEU A 6 1.92 -2.80 -15.71
N PHE A 7 1.45 -3.52 -16.71
CA PHE A 7 0.02 -3.66 -17.03
C PHE A 7 -0.71 -2.32 -17.24
N GLY A 8 -0.03 -1.32 -17.79
CA GLY A 8 -0.60 0.02 -17.97
C GLY A 8 -0.69 0.84 -16.68
N LEU A 9 -0.04 0.39 -15.61
CA LEU A 9 -0.01 1.03 -14.29
C LEU A 9 1.42 1.39 -13.91
N ASN A 10 1.57 2.41 -13.07
CA ASN A 10 2.86 2.81 -12.52
C ASN A 10 2.97 2.31 -11.07
N ILE A 11 3.72 1.25 -10.87
CA ILE A 11 3.97 0.64 -9.57
C ILE A 11 5.14 1.36 -8.91
N LYS A 12 4.96 1.80 -7.68
CA LYS A 12 6.04 2.44 -6.93
C LYS A 12 7.01 1.40 -6.39
N ASP A 13 8.27 1.50 -6.81
CA ASP A 13 9.34 0.68 -6.27
C ASP A 13 9.86 1.29 -4.98
N THR A 14 9.66 0.61 -3.86
CA THR A 14 10.01 1.10 -2.52
C THR A 14 10.20 -0.09 -1.57
N THR A 15 10.77 0.18 -0.42
CA THR A 15 10.79 -0.78 0.68
C THR A 15 9.62 -0.56 1.63
N LEU A 16 9.34 -1.54 2.50
CA LEU A 16 8.30 -1.42 3.52
C LEU A 16 8.52 -0.21 4.45
N ASP A 17 9.74 -0.01 4.92
CA ASP A 17 10.06 1.12 5.81
C ASP A 17 9.92 2.46 5.10
N GLU A 18 10.41 2.59 3.87
CA GLU A 18 10.25 3.81 3.07
C GLU A 18 8.77 4.11 2.79
N ALA A 19 7.98 3.09 2.46
CA ALA A 19 6.56 3.24 2.20
C ALA A 19 5.81 3.73 3.44
N GLY A 20 6.05 3.13 4.60
CA GLY A 20 5.43 3.54 5.86
C GLY A 20 5.78 4.98 6.24
N ALA A 21 7.05 5.35 6.16
CA ALA A 21 7.51 6.70 6.45
C ALA A 21 6.90 7.74 5.48
N SER A 22 6.82 7.41 4.19
CA SER A 22 6.25 8.28 3.16
C SER A 22 4.75 8.52 3.38
N ILE A 23 3.98 7.47 3.68
CA ILE A 23 2.54 7.57 3.93
C ILE A 23 2.26 8.48 5.13
N VAL A 24 2.98 8.28 6.23
CA VAL A 24 2.81 9.08 7.44
C VAL A 24 3.25 10.54 7.22
N ALA A 25 4.33 10.76 6.48
CA ALA A 25 4.79 12.10 6.15
C ALA A 25 3.76 12.86 5.29
N ASP A 26 3.14 12.19 4.32
CA ASP A 26 2.08 12.78 3.51
C ASP A 26 0.84 13.12 4.36
N ALA A 27 0.45 12.24 5.26
CA ALA A 27 -0.66 12.51 6.19
C ALA A 27 -0.37 13.72 7.08
N LYS A 28 0.85 13.84 7.60
CA LYS A 28 1.27 14.96 8.45
C LYS A 28 1.23 16.30 7.70
N LYS A 29 1.51 16.29 6.40
CA LYS A 29 1.45 17.47 5.53
C LYS A 29 0.05 17.74 4.97
N ASN A 30 -0.96 16.96 5.36
CA ASN A 30 -2.31 16.99 4.79
C ASN A 30 -2.34 16.73 3.26
N ASN A 31 -1.36 16.05 2.74
CA ASN A 31 -1.38 15.60 1.35
C ASN A 31 -2.36 14.42 1.22
N ARG A 32 -3.45 14.66 0.52
CA ARG A 32 -4.44 13.60 0.28
C ARG A 32 -3.93 12.66 -0.80
N CYS A 33 -3.76 11.40 -0.46
CA CYS A 33 -3.41 10.36 -1.42
C CYS A 33 -4.23 9.09 -1.16
N LYS A 34 -4.40 8.31 -2.21
CA LYS A 34 -4.98 6.97 -2.14
C LYS A 34 -3.84 5.97 -2.29
N VAL A 35 -3.81 4.97 -1.45
CA VAL A 35 -2.81 3.90 -1.50
C VAL A 35 -3.52 2.59 -1.73
N PHE A 36 -3.13 1.88 -2.80
CA PHE A 36 -3.67 0.56 -3.11
C PHE A 36 -2.55 -0.47 -3.19
N PHE A 37 -2.88 -1.68 -2.79
CA PHE A 37 -2.01 -2.84 -2.88
C PHE A 37 -2.47 -3.70 -4.04
N LEU A 38 -1.59 -3.90 -5.02
CA LEU A 38 -1.89 -4.67 -6.23
C LEU A 38 -1.26 -6.04 -6.17
N ASN A 39 -2.09 -7.07 -6.14
CA ASN A 39 -1.69 -8.44 -6.38
C ASN A 39 -2.12 -8.90 -7.78
N ALA A 40 -1.78 -10.14 -8.15
CA ALA A 40 -2.14 -10.68 -9.47
C ALA A 40 -3.65 -10.71 -9.72
N HIS A 41 -4.46 -10.96 -8.67
CA HIS A 41 -5.92 -10.92 -8.78
C HIS A 41 -6.43 -9.52 -9.13
N CYS A 42 -5.91 -8.49 -8.49
CA CYS A 42 -6.27 -7.09 -8.78
C CYS A 42 -5.96 -6.73 -10.24
N VAL A 43 -4.83 -7.19 -10.77
CA VAL A 43 -4.45 -6.99 -12.18
C VAL A 43 -5.46 -7.66 -13.11
N ASN A 44 -5.87 -8.89 -12.81
CA ASN A 44 -6.88 -9.60 -13.59
C ASN A 44 -8.24 -8.89 -13.56
N VAL A 45 -8.66 -8.37 -12.43
CA VAL A 45 -9.89 -7.56 -12.31
C VAL A 45 -9.78 -6.30 -13.16
N ALA A 46 -8.66 -5.59 -13.09
CA ALA A 46 -8.43 -4.36 -13.86
C ALA A 46 -8.44 -4.61 -15.38
N ALA A 47 -7.94 -5.76 -15.83
CA ALA A 47 -7.94 -6.14 -17.25
C ALA A 47 -9.37 -6.30 -17.81
N ASN A 48 -10.33 -6.62 -16.97
CA ASN A 48 -11.73 -6.87 -17.35
C ASN A 48 -12.72 -5.80 -16.87
N ASN A 49 -12.23 -4.76 -16.22
CA ASN A 49 -13.07 -3.69 -15.66
C ASN A 49 -12.39 -2.33 -15.86
N ALA A 50 -12.87 -1.59 -16.86
CA ALA A 50 -12.30 -0.30 -17.24
C ALA A 50 -12.43 0.75 -16.12
N ASN A 51 -13.51 0.73 -15.35
CA ASN A 51 -13.70 1.66 -14.23
C ASN A 51 -12.71 1.40 -13.10
N TYR A 52 -12.44 0.14 -12.81
CA TYR A 52 -11.44 -0.24 -11.81
C TYR A 52 -10.03 0.14 -12.27
N LEU A 53 -9.68 -0.14 -13.53
CA LEU A 53 -8.40 0.26 -14.10
C LEU A 53 -8.21 1.78 -14.01
N GLN A 54 -9.22 2.56 -14.37
CA GLN A 54 -9.16 4.01 -14.27
C GLN A 54 -8.98 4.49 -12.83
N ALA A 55 -9.67 3.88 -11.88
CA ALA A 55 -9.50 4.21 -10.45
C ALA A 55 -8.06 3.97 -9.97
N LEU A 56 -7.40 2.93 -10.48
CA LEU A 56 -6.00 2.64 -10.17
C LEU A 56 -5.04 3.62 -10.85
N GLN A 57 -5.39 4.14 -12.02
CA GLN A 57 -4.59 5.12 -12.76
C GLN A 57 -4.72 6.53 -12.19
N ASP A 58 -5.85 6.86 -11.55
CA ASP A 58 -6.18 8.21 -11.07
C ASP A 58 -5.52 8.51 -9.72
N GLN A 59 -4.31 9.08 -9.78
CA GLN A 59 -3.62 9.67 -8.62
C GLN A 59 -3.47 8.74 -7.40
N ALA A 60 -3.42 7.45 -7.62
CA ALA A 60 -3.19 6.48 -6.56
C ALA A 60 -1.71 6.09 -6.49
N LEU A 61 -1.22 5.90 -5.26
CA LEU A 61 0.04 5.20 -5.03
C LEU A 61 -0.25 3.70 -5.08
N LEU A 62 0.43 3.01 -5.99
CA LEU A 62 0.26 1.59 -6.21
C LEU A 62 1.49 0.84 -5.71
N TYR A 63 1.31 -0.04 -4.74
CA TYR A 63 2.36 -0.92 -4.25
C TYR A 63 2.14 -2.35 -4.74
N ALA A 64 3.23 -3.01 -5.11
CA ALA A 64 3.18 -4.42 -5.51
C ALA A 64 3.06 -5.32 -4.28
N ASP A 65 2.04 -6.15 -4.29
CA ASP A 65 1.72 -7.12 -3.24
C ASP A 65 1.79 -8.54 -3.79
N GLY A 66 2.67 -9.33 -3.24
CA GLY A 66 2.78 -10.74 -3.53
C GLY A 66 3.86 -11.12 -4.56
N SER A 67 4.19 -12.41 -4.55
CA SER A 67 5.23 -12.98 -5.41
C SER A 67 4.89 -12.91 -6.89
N GLY A 68 3.60 -12.97 -7.26
CA GLY A 68 3.15 -12.84 -8.64
C GLY A 68 3.54 -11.51 -9.27
N MET A 69 3.42 -10.42 -8.54
CA MET A 69 3.82 -9.09 -9.02
C MET A 69 5.34 -8.98 -9.17
N ARG A 70 6.10 -9.54 -8.25
CA ARG A 70 7.56 -9.58 -8.34
C ARG A 70 8.03 -10.39 -9.57
N TYR A 71 7.37 -11.52 -9.81
CA TYR A 71 7.66 -12.34 -10.97
C TYR A 71 7.34 -11.62 -12.29
N ALA A 72 6.18 -10.97 -12.36
CA ALA A 72 5.79 -10.18 -13.54
C ALA A 72 6.77 -9.03 -13.81
N ALA A 73 7.20 -8.32 -12.78
CA ALA A 73 8.21 -7.27 -12.90
C ALA A 73 9.52 -7.83 -13.46
N LYS A 74 10.00 -8.95 -12.94
CA LYS A 74 11.21 -9.61 -13.41
C LYS A 74 11.12 -10.03 -14.88
N MET A 75 9.99 -10.58 -15.29
CA MET A 75 9.75 -10.94 -16.70
C MET A 75 9.76 -9.71 -17.62
N ALA A 76 9.33 -8.57 -17.13
CA ALA A 76 9.34 -7.30 -17.86
C ALA A 76 10.71 -6.58 -17.81
N GLY A 77 11.72 -7.16 -17.19
CA GLY A 77 13.06 -6.59 -17.07
C GLY A 77 13.25 -5.64 -15.91
N PHE A 78 12.35 -5.65 -14.93
CA PHE A 78 12.44 -4.81 -13.73
C PHE A 78 12.67 -5.63 -12.48
N TRP A 79 13.17 -4.98 -11.45
CA TRP A 79 13.40 -5.60 -10.15
C TRP A 79 12.72 -4.78 -9.06
N LEU A 80 11.70 -5.39 -8.42
CA LEU A 80 11.05 -4.79 -7.25
C LEU A 80 11.89 -5.04 -6.00
N ARG A 81 12.21 -3.99 -5.26
CA ARG A 81 13.06 -4.07 -4.07
C ARG A 81 12.41 -4.84 -2.93
N ASP A 82 11.07 -4.73 -2.79
CA ASP A 82 10.37 -5.34 -1.67
C ASP A 82 8.95 -5.78 -2.06
N ASN A 83 8.37 -6.64 -1.24
CA ASN A 83 6.96 -6.99 -1.29
C ASN A 83 6.20 -6.09 -0.32
N VAL A 84 5.60 -5.02 -0.83
CA VAL A 84 4.90 -4.02 -0.01
C VAL A 84 3.43 -4.41 0.10
N ASN A 85 3.14 -5.38 0.96
CA ASN A 85 1.78 -5.82 1.26
C ASN A 85 1.21 -5.09 2.46
N GLY A 86 -0.13 -5.02 2.53
CA GLY A 86 -0.82 -4.28 3.59
C GLY A 86 -0.61 -4.86 4.98
N THR A 87 -0.50 -6.18 5.09
CA THR A 87 -0.33 -6.85 6.39
C THR A 87 1.00 -6.50 7.05
N ASP A 88 2.08 -6.53 6.28
CA ASP A 88 3.42 -6.21 6.80
C ASP A 88 3.63 -4.70 6.95
N LEU A 89 3.00 -3.90 6.08
CA LEU A 89 3.11 -2.45 6.12
C LEU A 89 2.35 -1.83 7.31
N PHE A 90 1.23 -2.41 7.71
CA PHE A 90 0.38 -1.83 8.75
C PHE A 90 1.09 -1.60 10.09
N PRO A 91 1.83 -2.55 10.66
CA PRO A 91 2.59 -2.29 11.89
C PRO A 91 3.64 -1.18 11.72
N ILE A 92 4.25 -1.08 10.56
CA ILE A 92 5.22 -0.02 10.25
C ILE A 92 4.54 1.35 10.23
N ILE A 93 3.37 1.45 9.60
CA ILE A 93 2.56 2.69 9.62
C ILE A 93 2.19 3.06 11.06
N CYS A 94 1.77 2.11 11.88
CA CYS A 94 1.45 2.35 13.30
C CYS A 94 2.66 2.91 14.07
N ARG A 95 3.83 2.32 13.88
CA ARG A 95 5.08 2.78 14.50
C ARG A 95 5.43 4.21 14.08
N GLU A 96 5.41 4.48 12.77
CA GLU A 96 5.72 5.82 12.25
C GLU A 96 4.67 6.85 12.67
N ALA A 97 3.38 6.49 12.65
CA ALA A 97 2.30 7.36 13.10
C ALA A 97 2.44 7.72 14.58
N ALA A 98 2.79 6.76 15.44
CA ALA A 98 3.06 7.00 16.86
C ALA A 98 4.23 7.97 17.04
N ARG A 99 5.33 7.75 16.30
CA ARG A 99 6.51 8.61 16.35
C ARG A 99 6.22 10.04 15.89
N GLU A 100 5.45 10.19 14.84
CA GLU A 100 5.11 11.50 14.24
C GLU A 100 3.83 12.12 14.80
N GLN A 101 3.18 11.47 15.77
CA GLN A 101 1.92 11.92 16.39
C GLN A 101 0.77 12.11 15.38
N VAL A 102 0.65 11.18 14.44
CA VAL A 102 -0.42 11.14 13.45
C VAL A 102 -1.47 10.13 13.89
N SER A 103 -2.74 10.54 13.85
CA SER A 103 -3.87 9.68 14.21
C SER A 103 -4.20 8.72 13.07
N LEU A 104 -4.56 7.47 13.41
CA LEU A 104 -5.01 6.45 12.47
C LEU A 104 -6.47 6.09 12.73
N GLY A 105 -7.28 6.06 11.67
CA GLY A 105 -8.63 5.53 11.71
C GLY A 105 -8.69 4.14 11.08
N LEU A 106 -9.30 3.19 11.75
CA LEU A 106 -9.48 1.82 11.26
C LEU A 106 -10.95 1.60 10.90
N LEU A 107 -11.20 1.18 9.66
CA LEU A 107 -12.54 0.92 9.16
C LEU A 107 -12.59 -0.46 8.51
N GLY A 108 -13.51 -1.28 8.93
CA GLY A 108 -13.75 -2.59 8.33
C GLY A 108 -13.87 -3.71 9.34
N ALA A 109 -13.90 -4.92 8.83
CA ALA A 109 -14.07 -6.17 9.58
C ALA A 109 -15.44 -6.28 10.30
N ARG A 110 -15.61 -7.33 11.09
CA ARG A 110 -16.80 -7.54 11.91
C ARG A 110 -16.81 -6.56 13.08
N PRO A 111 -17.99 -6.26 13.66
CA PRO A 111 -18.08 -5.39 14.84
C PRO A 111 -17.10 -5.79 15.94
N GLY A 112 -16.35 -4.83 16.48
CA GLY A 112 -15.37 -5.03 17.54
C GLY A 112 -13.96 -5.38 17.09
N ILE A 113 -13.74 -5.85 15.88
CA ILE A 113 -12.41 -6.26 15.41
C ILE A 113 -11.49 -5.06 15.20
N ALA A 114 -11.98 -3.99 14.56
CA ALA A 114 -11.21 -2.76 14.38
C ALA A 114 -10.77 -2.17 15.73
N GLN A 115 -11.65 -2.20 16.73
CA GLN A 115 -11.33 -1.75 18.09
C GLN A 115 -10.26 -2.61 18.75
N GLN A 116 -10.36 -3.93 18.65
CA GLN A 116 -9.33 -4.85 19.15
C GLN A 116 -7.98 -4.61 18.50
N CYS A 117 -7.97 -4.39 17.17
CA CYS A 117 -6.76 -4.05 16.44
C CYS A 117 -6.14 -2.75 16.95
N ALA A 118 -6.94 -1.70 17.13
CA ALA A 118 -6.49 -0.42 17.66
C ALA A 118 -5.89 -0.58 19.05
N ASP A 119 -6.55 -1.33 19.94
CA ASP A 119 -6.07 -1.57 21.30
C ASP A 119 -4.74 -2.33 21.32
N ASN A 120 -4.59 -3.34 20.46
CA ASN A 120 -3.35 -4.10 20.34
C ASN A 120 -2.20 -3.23 19.80
N MET A 121 -2.47 -2.39 18.80
CA MET A 121 -1.45 -1.48 18.27
C MET A 121 -1.02 -0.43 19.30
N LYS A 122 -1.94 0.10 20.11
CA LYS A 122 -1.61 1.02 21.20
C LYS A 122 -0.74 0.39 22.29
N LYS A 123 -0.87 -0.91 22.52
CA LYS A 123 0.00 -1.63 23.47
C LYS A 123 1.40 -1.86 22.92
N GLN A 124 1.53 -1.97 21.59
CA GLN A 124 2.78 -2.29 20.92
C GLN A 124 3.60 -1.03 20.60
N PHE A 125 2.97 0.05 20.28
CA PHE A 125 3.54 1.35 19.91
C PHE A 125 2.95 2.49 20.75
#